data_b1f07b28e052dd8dd1eeee05648d0516
#
_entry.id   b1f07b28e052dd8dd1eeee05648d0516
#
_cell.length_a   1.000
_cell.length_b   1.000
_cell.length_c   1.000
_cell.angle_alpha   90.00
_cell.angle_beta   90.00
_cell.angle_gamma   90.00
#
_symmetry.space_group_name_H-M   'P 1'
#
loop_
_entity.id
_entity.type
_entity.pdbx_description
1 polymer ?
#
loop_
_entity_poly.entity_id
_entity_poly.type
_entity_poly.pdbx_seq_one_letter_code
_entity_poly.pdbx_strand_id
1 'polypeptide(L)'
;MKESEKLYSNQLKRSKNLTKISIIIPVFTGHENLKYLLPAINQQALRPCEIVIVDSCPHTEVQELIDNIHIEIPIHYHREDKRAFPGKARNIGVSIAKHEYIAFLDCRTIPSDNWLQHYSQLIKENDTGVIKGSFTVLANNKFQWYLRTALYGVSTHESVPGMLMEKRLFESTGGFDEDLRMAEDLEWLQRLRRDQIKIISVATPFLKYDGLPESLFSACQKHFKSGYYGSFVTEDFKNLLFSILLLAVIIVIPRWNIYLDGWDLNPLFIPNVTKIVFLIVSSLLLIWRLIYALTPRVLPNNFFVSTVKLSVLIMTTWFVYNWNRLWVEKFALAVIYIPHITKIYVGLLIGSVFIYRGIIKPMMNNTVSEELLPMNWFFVGMVGLAVDIAKIPGILFGVIAGRVKELSRSLTVVSNWKI
;
A
#
# COMPACT_ATOMS: atom_id res chain seq x y z
N MET A 1 -23.79 11.34 -48.01
CA MET A 1 -25.00 11.42 -47.21
C MET A 1 -25.31 10.14 -46.45
N LYS A 2 -25.34 8.95 -47.08
CA LYS A 2 -25.65 7.68 -46.38
C LYS A 2 -24.63 7.21 -45.33
N GLU A 3 -23.36 7.56 -45.46
CA GLU A 3 -22.31 7.17 -44.48
C GLU A 3 -22.33 8.05 -43.23
N SER A 4 -22.59 9.33 -43.37
CA SER A 4 -22.76 10.25 -42.24
C SER A 4 -24.03 9.96 -41.41
N GLU A 5 -25.12 9.55 -42.05
CA GLU A 5 -26.35 9.09 -41.36
C GLU A 5 -26.14 7.76 -40.63
N LYS A 6 -25.32 6.85 -41.19
CA LYS A 6 -24.97 5.58 -40.55
C LYS A 6 -24.01 5.78 -39.36
N LEU A 7 -23.05 6.71 -39.45
CA LEU A 7 -22.22 7.14 -38.35
C LEU A 7 -23.04 7.82 -37.24
N TYR A 8 -23.95 8.68 -37.60
CA TYR A 8 -24.85 9.39 -36.67
C TYR A 8 -25.83 8.42 -35.99
N SER A 9 -26.38 7.46 -36.73
CA SER A 9 -27.26 6.42 -36.19
C SER A 9 -26.50 5.43 -35.29
N ASN A 10 -25.21 5.14 -35.58
CA ASN A 10 -24.37 4.33 -34.74
C ASN A 10 -23.90 5.09 -33.49
N GLN A 11 -23.67 6.40 -33.58
CA GLN A 11 -23.42 7.24 -32.42
C GLN A 11 -24.67 7.39 -31.53
N LEU A 12 -25.85 7.55 -32.12
CA LEU A 12 -27.12 7.56 -31.40
C LEU A 12 -27.49 6.19 -30.78
N LYS A 13 -27.15 5.09 -31.44
CA LYS A 13 -27.28 3.74 -30.84
C LYS A 13 -26.26 3.50 -29.69
N ARG A 14 -25.03 4.02 -29.79
CA ARG A 14 -24.04 4.01 -28.70
C ARG A 14 -24.47 4.92 -27.53
N SER A 15 -25.18 6.05 -27.78
CA SER A 15 -25.66 6.94 -26.73
C SER A 15 -26.86 6.39 -25.95
N LYS A 16 -27.60 5.41 -26.51
CA LYS A 16 -28.80 4.83 -25.89
C LYS A 16 -28.54 3.62 -24.99
N ASN A 17 -27.35 3.03 -24.98
CA ASN A 17 -27.03 2.02 -23.99
C ASN A 17 -26.52 2.69 -22.68
N LEU A 18 -27.45 3.01 -21.78
CA LEU A 18 -27.10 3.34 -20.40
C LEU A 18 -26.25 2.21 -19.85
N THR A 19 -25.06 2.55 -19.35
CA THR A 19 -24.19 1.59 -18.67
C THR A 19 -24.92 1.07 -17.43
N LYS A 20 -25.27 -0.21 -17.42
CA LYS A 20 -25.95 -0.84 -16.29
C LYS A 20 -24.90 -1.22 -15.23
N ILE A 21 -24.98 -0.59 -14.07
CA ILE A 21 -23.98 -0.68 -13.02
C ILE A 21 -24.60 -1.26 -11.74
N SER A 22 -23.93 -2.24 -11.15
CA SER A 22 -24.17 -2.73 -9.79
C SER A 22 -23.12 -2.16 -8.85
N ILE A 23 -23.52 -1.51 -7.76
CA ILE A 23 -22.59 -1.06 -6.71
C ILE A 23 -22.46 -2.16 -5.65
N ILE A 24 -21.24 -2.49 -5.25
CA ILE A 24 -20.92 -3.51 -4.26
C ILE A 24 -20.29 -2.85 -3.04
N ILE A 25 -20.89 -3.08 -1.86
CA ILE A 25 -20.48 -2.49 -0.59
C ILE A 25 -20.24 -3.61 0.44
N PRO A 26 -18.99 -3.96 0.75
CA PRO A 26 -18.68 -4.83 1.87
C PRO A 26 -18.84 -4.07 3.19
N VAL A 27 -19.52 -4.69 4.17
CA VAL A 27 -19.76 -4.13 5.51
C VAL A 27 -19.22 -5.07 6.57
N PHE A 28 -18.35 -4.54 7.46
CA PHE A 28 -17.92 -5.24 8.67
C PHE A 28 -17.83 -4.28 9.87
N THR A 29 -17.24 -3.11 9.66
CA THR A 29 -17.16 -2.01 10.63
C THR A 29 -17.44 -0.70 9.90
N GLY A 30 -17.98 0.30 10.61
CA GLY A 30 -18.32 1.59 10.02
C GLY A 30 -19.67 1.57 9.28
N HIS A 31 -20.53 0.62 9.63
CA HIS A 31 -21.88 0.54 9.09
C HIS A 31 -22.69 1.81 9.34
N GLU A 32 -22.42 2.53 10.42
CA GLU A 32 -23.02 3.82 10.74
C GLU A 32 -22.83 4.88 9.64
N ASN A 33 -21.81 4.73 8.78
CA ASN A 33 -21.58 5.63 7.66
C ASN A 33 -22.50 5.36 6.46
N LEU A 34 -23.20 4.22 6.42
CA LEU A 34 -24.18 3.92 5.38
C LEU A 34 -25.28 4.98 5.30
N LYS A 35 -25.62 5.62 6.43
CA LYS A 35 -26.57 6.74 6.49
C LYS A 35 -26.15 7.96 5.65
N TYR A 36 -24.87 8.10 5.34
CA TYR A 36 -24.33 9.15 4.46
C TYR A 36 -24.05 8.61 3.05
N LEU A 37 -23.55 7.38 2.95
CA LEU A 37 -23.18 6.75 1.69
C LEU A 37 -24.39 6.45 0.81
N LEU A 38 -25.44 5.83 1.36
CA LEU A 38 -26.61 5.41 0.58
C LEU A 38 -27.35 6.63 -0.05
N PRO A 39 -27.63 7.73 0.67
CA PRO A 39 -28.16 8.94 0.05
C PRO A 39 -27.25 9.53 -1.04
N ALA A 40 -25.91 9.53 -0.85
CA ALA A 40 -24.98 10.01 -1.86
C ALA A 40 -24.99 9.15 -3.13
N ILE A 41 -25.21 7.84 -3.00
CA ILE A 41 -25.43 6.96 -4.17
C ILE A 41 -26.77 7.27 -4.84
N ASN A 42 -27.83 7.50 -4.07
CA ASN A 42 -29.16 7.82 -4.61
C ASN A 42 -29.19 9.14 -5.38
N GLN A 43 -28.29 10.08 -5.04
CA GLN A 43 -28.15 11.40 -5.68
C GLN A 43 -27.23 11.39 -6.90
N GLN A 44 -26.65 10.25 -7.28
CA GLN A 44 -25.77 10.18 -8.46
C GLN A 44 -26.47 10.65 -9.74
N ALA A 45 -25.80 11.48 -10.54
CA ALA A 45 -26.32 11.95 -11.85
C ALA A 45 -26.57 10.78 -12.82
N LEU A 46 -25.73 9.75 -12.79
CA LEU A 46 -26.01 8.44 -13.38
C LEU A 46 -26.29 7.46 -12.23
N ARG A 47 -27.56 7.16 -12.01
CA ARG A 47 -27.98 6.22 -10.96
C ARG A 47 -27.54 4.79 -11.29
N PRO A 48 -27.00 4.04 -10.33
CA PRO A 48 -26.77 2.62 -10.51
C PRO A 48 -28.11 1.86 -10.60
N CYS A 49 -28.09 0.67 -11.18
CA CYS A 49 -29.29 -0.15 -11.31
C CYS A 49 -29.61 -0.93 -10.03
N GLU A 50 -28.62 -1.20 -9.20
CA GLU A 50 -28.77 -1.88 -7.91
C GLU A 50 -27.59 -1.57 -6.98
N ILE A 51 -27.81 -1.80 -5.69
CA ILE A 51 -26.79 -1.79 -4.65
C ILE A 51 -26.75 -3.18 -4.02
N VAL A 52 -25.60 -3.81 -3.97
CA VAL A 52 -25.40 -5.10 -3.28
C VAL A 52 -24.60 -4.82 -2.02
N ILE A 53 -25.20 -5.06 -0.86
CA ILE A 53 -24.57 -4.90 0.46
C ILE A 53 -24.26 -6.31 1.00
N VAL A 54 -22.98 -6.58 1.23
CA VAL A 54 -22.50 -7.83 1.83
C VAL A 54 -22.06 -7.53 3.25
N ASP A 55 -22.90 -7.95 4.20
CA ASP A 55 -22.70 -7.68 5.62
C ASP A 55 -22.13 -8.89 6.36
N SER A 56 -20.96 -8.72 6.94
CA SER A 56 -20.34 -9.67 7.87
C SER A 56 -20.09 -9.07 9.26
N CYS A 57 -20.84 -8.00 9.58
CA CYS A 57 -20.82 -7.38 10.91
C CYS A 57 -21.37 -8.33 11.97
N PRO A 58 -20.79 -8.45 13.16
CA PRO A 58 -21.32 -9.31 14.22
C PRO A 58 -22.66 -8.84 14.80
N HIS A 59 -23.08 -7.62 14.48
CA HIS A 59 -24.30 -6.98 14.99
C HIS A 59 -25.39 -6.90 13.90
N THR A 60 -26.66 -6.87 14.30
CA THR A 60 -27.84 -6.85 13.38
C THR A 60 -28.22 -5.46 12.87
N GLU A 61 -27.53 -4.43 13.31
CA GLU A 61 -27.86 -3.01 13.09
C GLU A 61 -27.84 -2.56 11.63
N VAL A 62 -27.14 -3.32 10.74
CA VAL A 62 -27.00 -2.94 9.32
C VAL A 62 -28.34 -3.04 8.59
N GLN A 63 -29.11 -4.10 8.84
CA GLN A 63 -30.44 -4.30 8.22
C GLN A 63 -31.41 -3.20 8.68
N GLU A 64 -31.47 -2.96 9.99
CA GLU A 64 -32.33 -1.92 10.57
C GLU A 64 -32.00 -0.53 10.01
N LEU A 65 -30.70 -0.25 9.82
CA LEU A 65 -30.27 1.02 9.24
C LEU A 65 -30.71 1.16 7.78
N ILE A 66 -30.60 0.08 6.98
CA ILE A 66 -31.03 0.08 5.57
C ILE A 66 -32.56 0.31 5.48
N ASP A 67 -33.33 -0.38 6.32
CA ASP A 67 -34.79 -0.30 6.34
C ASP A 67 -35.31 1.12 6.71
N ASN A 68 -34.52 1.87 7.48
CA ASN A 68 -34.84 3.23 7.89
C ASN A 68 -34.39 4.32 6.89
N ILE A 69 -33.66 3.96 5.83
CA ILE A 69 -33.20 4.93 4.82
C ILE A 69 -34.04 4.80 3.55
N HIS A 70 -34.69 5.89 3.13
CA HIS A 70 -35.45 5.91 1.89
C HIS A 70 -34.50 5.99 0.67
N ILE A 71 -34.40 4.90 -0.08
CA ILE A 71 -33.59 4.76 -1.29
C ILE A 71 -34.47 4.23 -2.41
N GLU A 72 -34.44 4.92 -3.58
CA GLU A 72 -35.19 4.50 -4.77
C GLU A 72 -34.52 3.34 -5.53
N ILE A 73 -33.23 3.15 -5.34
CA ILE A 73 -32.42 2.12 -6.01
C ILE A 73 -32.63 0.79 -5.28
N PRO A 74 -32.89 -0.32 -6.00
CA PRO A 74 -33.01 -1.65 -5.38
C PRO A 74 -31.75 -2.03 -4.58
N ILE A 75 -31.93 -2.44 -3.32
CA ILE A 75 -30.87 -2.92 -2.46
C ILE A 75 -30.98 -4.44 -2.30
N HIS A 76 -29.93 -5.16 -2.64
CA HIS A 76 -29.77 -6.59 -2.36
C HIS A 76 -28.86 -6.74 -1.14
N TYR A 77 -29.49 -7.01 0.00
CA TYR A 77 -28.80 -7.26 1.25
C TYR A 77 -28.47 -8.75 1.40
N HIS A 78 -27.19 -9.05 1.64
CA HIS A 78 -26.69 -10.40 1.91
C HIS A 78 -25.96 -10.42 3.25
N ARG A 79 -26.40 -11.29 4.13
CA ARG A 79 -25.78 -11.52 5.44
C ARG A 79 -24.84 -12.70 5.40
N GLU A 80 -23.58 -12.51 5.82
CA GLU A 80 -22.63 -13.58 6.08
C GLU A 80 -22.61 -13.95 7.56
N ASP A 81 -22.80 -15.24 7.88
CA ASP A 81 -22.80 -15.73 9.27
C ASP A 81 -21.41 -15.65 9.91
N LYS A 82 -20.37 -15.75 9.08
CA LYS A 82 -18.98 -15.69 9.51
C LYS A 82 -18.32 -14.43 8.98
N ARG A 83 -17.37 -13.91 9.75
CA ARG A 83 -16.57 -12.77 9.29
C ARG A 83 -15.96 -13.02 7.92
N ALA A 84 -16.38 -12.25 6.93
CA ALA A 84 -15.75 -12.21 5.63
C ALA A 84 -14.67 -11.10 5.59
N PHE A 85 -13.49 -11.43 5.07
CA PHE A 85 -12.49 -10.41 4.76
C PHE A 85 -12.95 -9.57 3.56
N PRO A 86 -12.42 -8.37 3.37
CA PRO A 86 -12.91 -7.46 2.33
C PRO A 86 -12.92 -8.07 0.93
N GLY A 87 -11.89 -8.83 0.57
CA GLY A 87 -11.82 -9.54 -0.72
C GLY A 87 -12.96 -10.55 -0.89
N LYS A 88 -13.18 -11.40 0.10
CA LYS A 88 -14.29 -12.39 0.09
C LYS A 88 -15.64 -11.70 -0.01
N ALA A 89 -15.87 -10.65 0.79
CA ALA A 89 -17.15 -9.93 0.78
C ALA A 89 -17.40 -9.27 -0.59
N ARG A 90 -16.38 -8.71 -1.24
CA ARG A 90 -16.49 -8.16 -2.61
C ARG A 90 -16.78 -9.26 -3.64
N ASN A 91 -16.11 -10.42 -3.56
CA ASN A 91 -16.37 -11.57 -4.44
C ASN A 91 -17.82 -12.05 -4.35
N ILE A 92 -18.35 -12.19 -3.13
CA ILE A 92 -19.75 -12.53 -2.89
C ILE A 92 -20.66 -11.47 -3.51
N GLY A 93 -20.37 -10.18 -3.30
CA GLY A 93 -21.13 -9.08 -3.90
C GLY A 93 -21.14 -9.13 -5.42
N VAL A 94 -20.02 -9.45 -6.06
CA VAL A 94 -19.94 -9.62 -7.52
C VAL A 94 -20.78 -10.81 -7.99
N SER A 95 -20.79 -11.92 -7.27
CA SER A 95 -21.60 -13.10 -7.64
C SER A 95 -23.11 -12.82 -7.60
N ILE A 96 -23.56 -11.94 -6.69
CA ILE A 96 -24.95 -11.51 -6.55
C ILE A 96 -25.33 -10.45 -7.61
N ALA A 97 -24.39 -9.58 -7.98
CA ALA A 97 -24.58 -8.49 -8.93
C ALA A 97 -25.11 -8.99 -10.28
N LYS A 98 -26.13 -8.32 -10.84
CA LYS A 98 -26.83 -8.75 -12.06
C LYS A 98 -26.40 -8.03 -13.32
N HIS A 99 -25.66 -6.91 -13.19
CA HIS A 99 -25.37 -6.03 -14.31
C HIS A 99 -23.96 -6.20 -14.86
N GLU A 100 -23.75 -5.71 -16.06
CA GLU A 100 -22.53 -5.85 -16.86
C GLU A 100 -21.33 -5.16 -16.21
N TYR A 101 -21.56 -4.01 -15.58
CA TYR A 101 -20.52 -3.25 -14.89
C TYR A 101 -20.71 -3.32 -13.38
N ILE A 102 -19.61 -3.40 -12.67
CA ILE A 102 -19.55 -3.40 -11.20
C ILE A 102 -18.72 -2.23 -10.72
N ALA A 103 -19.18 -1.60 -9.65
CA ALA A 103 -18.45 -0.55 -8.95
C ALA A 103 -18.30 -0.91 -7.47
N PHE A 104 -17.10 -0.68 -6.91
CA PHE A 104 -16.83 -0.97 -5.51
C PHE A 104 -16.86 0.30 -4.68
N LEU A 105 -17.52 0.27 -3.53
CA LEU A 105 -17.45 1.31 -2.51
C LEU A 105 -17.22 0.66 -1.13
N ASP A 106 -16.56 1.39 -0.25
CA ASP A 106 -16.48 1.03 1.17
C ASP A 106 -17.41 1.94 1.98
N CYS A 107 -17.89 1.49 3.14
CA CYS A 107 -18.80 2.28 4.00
C CYS A 107 -18.26 3.68 4.35
N ARG A 108 -16.93 3.84 4.38
CA ARG A 108 -16.26 5.10 4.75
C ARG A 108 -15.92 5.98 3.55
N THR A 109 -16.52 5.73 2.39
CA THR A 109 -16.32 6.53 1.19
C THR A 109 -17.61 7.27 0.84
N ILE A 110 -17.48 8.52 0.43
CA ILE A 110 -18.60 9.35 -0.03
C ILE A 110 -18.28 9.78 -1.45
N PRO A 111 -19.03 9.28 -2.46
CA PRO A 111 -18.83 9.66 -3.85
C PRO A 111 -19.38 11.06 -4.13
N SER A 112 -18.76 11.77 -5.08
CA SER A 112 -19.34 12.98 -5.67
C SER A 112 -20.48 12.62 -6.64
N ASP A 113 -21.42 13.53 -6.82
CA ASP A 113 -22.67 13.28 -7.56
C ASP A 113 -22.47 12.83 -9.02
N ASN A 114 -21.35 13.20 -9.64
CA ASN A 114 -21.03 12.89 -11.03
C ASN A 114 -20.01 11.72 -11.20
N TRP A 115 -19.66 11.01 -10.12
CA TRP A 115 -18.68 9.93 -10.17
C TRP A 115 -19.01 8.84 -11.20
N LEU A 116 -20.18 8.20 -11.09
CA LEU A 116 -20.56 7.12 -12.01
C LEU A 116 -20.75 7.61 -13.45
N GLN A 117 -21.27 8.82 -13.64
CA GLN A 117 -21.44 9.42 -14.97
C GLN A 117 -20.09 9.60 -15.66
N HIS A 118 -19.11 10.19 -14.97
CA HIS A 118 -17.78 10.43 -15.51
C HIS A 118 -17.05 9.11 -15.83
N TYR A 119 -17.11 8.13 -14.91
CA TYR A 119 -16.46 6.84 -15.11
C TYR A 119 -17.10 6.02 -16.23
N SER A 120 -18.43 6.04 -16.34
CA SER A 120 -19.15 5.43 -17.45
C SER A 120 -18.74 6.02 -18.80
N GLN A 121 -18.52 7.34 -18.86
CA GLN A 121 -18.04 8.01 -20.05
C GLN A 121 -16.61 7.60 -20.40
N LEU A 122 -15.70 7.57 -19.42
CA LEU A 122 -14.30 7.17 -19.62
C LEU A 122 -14.18 5.72 -20.15
N ILE A 123 -15.01 4.79 -19.67
CA ILE A 123 -15.02 3.40 -20.18
C ILE A 123 -15.35 3.39 -21.66
N LYS A 124 -16.40 4.12 -22.07
CA LYS A 124 -16.84 4.19 -23.47
C LYS A 124 -15.81 4.82 -24.39
N GLU A 125 -15.15 5.89 -23.93
CA GLU A 125 -14.16 6.64 -24.72
C GLU A 125 -12.84 5.89 -24.92
N ASN A 126 -12.44 5.07 -23.95
CA ASN A 126 -11.11 4.48 -23.94
C ASN A 126 -11.08 2.99 -24.29
N ASP A 127 -12.21 2.36 -24.55
CA ASP A 127 -12.35 0.93 -24.80
C ASP A 127 -11.57 0.12 -23.74
N THR A 128 -11.83 0.43 -22.47
CA THR A 128 -11.18 -0.19 -21.33
C THR A 128 -12.19 -0.76 -20.37
N GLY A 129 -11.86 -1.92 -19.80
CA GLY A 129 -12.72 -2.57 -18.81
C GLY A 129 -12.52 -2.09 -17.37
N VAL A 130 -11.47 -1.28 -17.06
CA VAL A 130 -11.10 -0.93 -15.67
C VAL A 130 -10.73 0.53 -15.51
N ILE A 131 -11.42 1.22 -14.60
CA ILE A 131 -11.04 2.55 -14.11
C ILE A 131 -10.86 2.47 -12.60
N LYS A 132 -9.71 2.89 -12.09
CA LYS A 132 -9.45 2.93 -10.65
C LYS A 132 -10.29 3.99 -9.95
N GLY A 133 -10.65 3.69 -8.70
CA GLY A 133 -11.18 4.70 -7.80
C GLY A 133 -10.15 5.77 -7.48
N SER A 134 -10.63 7.01 -7.34
CA SER A 134 -9.82 8.16 -6.97
C SER A 134 -10.44 8.86 -5.76
N PHE A 135 -9.63 9.10 -4.72
CA PHE A 135 -10.14 9.67 -3.48
C PHE A 135 -9.18 10.68 -2.85
N THR A 136 -9.76 11.55 -2.04
CA THR A 136 -9.03 12.36 -1.05
C THR A 136 -9.43 11.94 0.36
N VAL A 137 -8.52 12.17 1.31
CA VAL A 137 -8.71 11.78 2.71
C VAL A 137 -9.26 12.96 3.50
N LEU A 138 -10.35 12.75 4.24
CA LEU A 138 -10.89 13.73 5.17
C LEU A 138 -10.12 13.69 6.50
N ALA A 139 -10.07 14.83 7.17
CA ALA A 139 -9.51 14.96 8.51
C ALA A 139 -10.50 15.77 9.37
N ASN A 140 -11.09 15.11 10.36
CA ASN A 140 -12.17 15.68 11.17
C ASN A 140 -11.67 16.34 12.48
N ASN A 141 -10.38 16.14 12.80
CA ASN A 141 -9.74 16.75 13.96
C ASN A 141 -8.26 17.04 13.69
N LYS A 142 -7.62 17.74 14.63
CA LYS A 142 -6.23 18.19 14.49
C LYS A 142 -5.22 17.03 14.36
N PHE A 143 -5.42 15.95 15.11
CA PHE A 143 -4.56 14.75 14.99
C PHE A 143 -4.70 14.12 13.61
N GLN A 144 -5.93 13.92 13.12
CA GLN A 144 -6.18 13.40 11.78
C GLN A 144 -5.62 14.32 10.68
N TRP A 145 -5.61 15.63 10.91
CA TRP A 145 -4.96 16.56 9.99
C TRP A 145 -3.44 16.30 9.94
N TYR A 146 -2.77 16.12 11.10
CA TYR A 146 -1.35 15.76 11.13
C TYR A 146 -1.09 14.43 10.43
N LEU A 147 -1.92 13.43 10.69
CA LEU A 147 -1.80 12.09 10.11
C LEU A 147 -2.03 12.12 8.59
N ARG A 148 -3.07 12.80 8.12
CA ARG A 148 -3.34 13.00 6.69
C ARG A 148 -2.15 13.67 6.01
N THR A 149 -1.68 14.78 6.56
CA THR A 149 -0.58 15.57 6.02
C THR A 149 0.72 14.77 5.96
N ALA A 150 1.03 13.97 6.99
CA ALA A 150 2.23 13.12 7.02
C ALA A 150 2.20 11.98 5.99
N LEU A 151 1.02 11.43 5.65
CA LEU A 151 0.89 10.21 4.86
C LEU A 151 0.34 10.44 3.46
N TYR A 152 -0.70 11.24 3.33
CA TYR A 152 -1.50 11.41 2.12
C TYR A 152 -1.36 12.81 1.51
N GLY A 153 -1.25 13.86 2.32
CA GLY A 153 -1.36 15.24 1.87
C GLY A 153 -2.76 15.59 1.38
N VAL A 154 -2.83 16.52 0.44
CA VAL A 154 -4.06 16.94 -0.24
C VAL A 154 -4.20 16.27 -1.63
N SER A 155 -3.25 15.43 -1.98
CA SER A 155 -3.20 14.75 -3.28
C SER A 155 -4.32 13.73 -3.44
N THR A 156 -4.67 13.44 -4.70
CA THR A 156 -5.56 12.34 -5.08
C THR A 156 -4.84 11.00 -4.93
N HIS A 157 -5.52 10.03 -4.37
CA HIS A 157 -5.03 8.67 -4.20
C HIS A 157 -5.90 7.69 -4.97
N GLU A 158 -5.29 6.61 -5.42
CA GLU A 158 -5.97 5.53 -6.14
C GLU A 158 -6.33 4.38 -5.20
N SER A 159 -7.49 3.75 -5.45
CA SER A 159 -7.97 2.61 -4.65
C SER A 159 -8.90 1.71 -5.43
N VAL A 160 -9.27 0.56 -4.84
CA VAL A 160 -10.38 -0.28 -5.29
C VAL A 160 -11.72 0.38 -4.96
N PRO A 161 -11.97 0.92 -3.76
CA PRO A 161 -13.14 1.77 -3.55
C PRO A 161 -13.20 2.91 -4.57
N GLY A 162 -14.34 3.05 -5.24
CA GLY A 162 -14.58 3.96 -6.36
C GLY A 162 -14.21 3.42 -7.74
N MET A 163 -13.68 2.21 -7.84
CA MET A 163 -13.38 1.55 -9.10
C MET A 163 -14.67 1.19 -9.85
N LEU A 164 -14.64 1.33 -11.17
CA LEU A 164 -15.68 0.85 -12.10
C LEU A 164 -15.02 -0.09 -13.10
N MET A 165 -15.63 -1.27 -13.33
CA MET A 165 -15.11 -2.23 -14.29
C MET A 165 -16.19 -3.18 -14.84
N GLU A 166 -15.87 -3.89 -15.92
CA GLU A 166 -16.71 -4.97 -16.43
C GLU A 166 -16.71 -6.16 -15.47
N LYS A 167 -17.89 -6.70 -15.17
CA LYS A 167 -18.05 -7.88 -14.31
C LYS A 167 -17.33 -9.10 -14.87
N ARG A 168 -17.46 -9.36 -16.18
CA ARG A 168 -16.79 -10.49 -16.86
C ARG A 168 -15.28 -10.43 -16.74
N LEU A 169 -14.72 -9.22 -16.85
CA LEU A 169 -13.27 -9.03 -16.70
C LEU A 169 -12.85 -9.34 -15.26
N PHE A 170 -13.59 -8.88 -14.25
CA PHE A 170 -13.32 -9.24 -12.85
C PHE A 170 -13.35 -10.75 -12.63
N GLU A 171 -14.38 -11.44 -13.12
CA GLU A 171 -14.53 -12.88 -13.03
C GLU A 171 -13.38 -13.63 -13.72
N SER A 172 -12.96 -13.20 -14.91
CA SER A 172 -11.85 -13.81 -15.66
C SER A 172 -10.50 -13.69 -14.96
N THR A 173 -10.33 -12.69 -14.08
CA THR A 173 -9.11 -12.53 -13.27
C THR A 173 -9.12 -13.36 -11.99
N GLY A 174 -10.20 -14.10 -11.72
CA GLY A 174 -10.36 -14.93 -10.51
C GLY A 174 -10.73 -14.15 -9.25
N GLY A 175 -11.11 -12.87 -9.37
CA GLY A 175 -11.53 -12.03 -8.24
C GLY A 175 -10.42 -11.72 -7.24
N PHE A 176 -10.79 -11.32 -6.02
CA PHE A 176 -9.86 -11.06 -4.92
C PHE A 176 -9.45 -12.35 -4.20
N ASP A 177 -8.24 -12.39 -3.65
CA ASP A 177 -7.81 -13.47 -2.75
C ASP A 177 -8.60 -13.37 -1.43
N GLU A 178 -9.39 -14.41 -1.12
CA GLU A 178 -10.30 -14.47 0.03
C GLU A 178 -9.57 -14.71 1.36
N ASP A 179 -8.37 -15.26 1.33
CA ASP A 179 -7.54 -15.54 2.50
C ASP A 179 -6.79 -14.30 3.02
N LEU A 180 -6.74 -13.24 2.23
CA LEU A 180 -6.07 -12.00 2.60
C LEU A 180 -6.99 -11.12 3.45
N ARG A 181 -6.54 -10.85 4.68
CA ARG A 181 -7.24 -9.93 5.57
C ARG A 181 -7.08 -8.46 5.17
N MET A 182 -5.97 -8.11 4.54
CA MET A 182 -5.59 -6.78 4.04
C MET A 182 -4.67 -6.95 2.85
N ALA A 183 -4.61 -5.93 1.98
CA ALA A 183 -3.80 -5.89 0.76
C ALA A 183 -4.29 -6.83 -0.37
N GLU A 184 -5.53 -7.31 -0.28
CA GLU A 184 -6.21 -8.03 -1.35
C GLU A 184 -6.34 -7.18 -2.62
N ASP A 185 -6.52 -5.88 -2.44
CA ASP A 185 -6.57 -4.88 -3.50
C ASP A 185 -5.22 -4.72 -4.20
N LEU A 186 -4.14 -4.68 -3.44
CA LEU A 186 -2.78 -4.59 -3.98
C LEU A 186 -2.39 -5.85 -4.74
N GLU A 187 -2.71 -7.03 -4.20
CA GLU A 187 -2.48 -8.32 -4.83
C GLU A 187 -3.20 -8.38 -6.19
N TRP A 188 -4.50 -8.08 -6.19
CA TRP A 188 -5.32 -8.12 -7.38
C TRP A 188 -4.86 -7.11 -8.45
N LEU A 189 -4.55 -5.88 -8.08
CA LEU A 189 -3.99 -4.88 -8.99
C LEU A 189 -2.63 -5.29 -9.57
N GLN A 190 -1.81 -6.05 -8.84
CA GLN A 190 -0.55 -6.60 -9.36
C GLN A 190 -0.82 -7.69 -10.41
N ARG A 191 -1.84 -8.55 -10.19
CA ARG A 191 -2.26 -9.54 -11.22
C ARG A 191 -2.75 -8.85 -12.49
N LEU A 192 -3.60 -7.84 -12.40
CA LEU A 192 -4.06 -7.07 -13.57
C LEU A 192 -2.89 -6.49 -14.37
N ARG A 193 -1.88 -5.93 -13.69
CA ARG A 193 -0.69 -5.37 -14.34
C ARG A 193 0.16 -6.45 -15.00
N ARG A 194 0.35 -7.58 -14.33
CA ARG A 194 1.09 -8.73 -14.88
C ARG A 194 0.42 -9.27 -16.14
N ASP A 195 -0.90 -9.32 -16.13
CA ASP A 195 -1.71 -9.80 -17.24
C ASP A 195 -1.93 -8.70 -18.33
N GLN A 196 -1.22 -7.56 -18.20
CA GLN A 196 -1.21 -6.41 -19.12
C GLN A 196 -2.59 -5.80 -19.38
N ILE A 197 -3.52 -5.92 -18.42
CA ILE A 197 -4.84 -5.32 -18.51
C ILE A 197 -4.70 -3.81 -18.41
N LYS A 198 -5.29 -3.10 -19.39
CA LYS A 198 -5.30 -1.64 -19.41
C LYS A 198 -6.15 -1.10 -18.28
N ILE A 199 -5.52 -0.31 -17.41
CA ILE A 199 -6.16 0.33 -16.25
C ILE A 199 -6.03 1.83 -16.41
N ILE A 200 -7.14 2.56 -16.30
CA ILE A 200 -7.17 4.03 -16.32
C ILE A 200 -7.11 4.55 -14.90
N SER A 201 -6.24 5.54 -14.70
CA SER A 201 -6.12 6.33 -13.48
C SER A 201 -6.73 7.71 -13.69
N VAL A 202 -7.49 8.20 -12.71
CA VAL A 202 -8.16 9.51 -12.77
C VAL A 202 -7.48 10.46 -11.80
N ALA A 203 -7.02 11.61 -12.30
CA ALA A 203 -6.32 12.61 -11.49
C ALA A 203 -7.25 13.38 -10.53
N THR A 204 -8.52 13.56 -10.92
CA THR A 204 -9.52 14.24 -10.09
C THR A 204 -10.07 13.29 -9.03
N PRO A 205 -10.15 13.69 -7.75
CA PRO A 205 -10.73 12.85 -6.72
C PRO A 205 -12.27 12.86 -6.83
N PHE A 206 -12.85 11.69 -7.01
CA PHE A 206 -14.31 11.51 -7.05
C PHE A 206 -14.90 10.99 -5.75
N LEU A 207 -14.05 10.53 -4.81
CA LEU A 207 -14.46 10.07 -3.50
C LEU A 207 -13.77 10.86 -2.39
N LYS A 208 -14.49 11.02 -1.27
CA LYS A 208 -13.94 11.45 0.01
C LYS A 208 -13.87 10.24 0.94
N TYR A 209 -12.70 9.96 1.49
CA TYR A 209 -12.51 8.86 2.43
C TYR A 209 -12.52 9.41 3.86
N ASP A 210 -13.46 8.95 4.68
CA ASP A 210 -13.61 9.27 6.10
C ASP A 210 -13.32 8.04 6.97
N GLY A 211 -12.06 7.80 7.25
CA GLY A 211 -11.64 6.58 7.98
C GLY A 211 -10.24 6.67 8.55
N LEU A 212 -9.76 7.89 8.81
CA LEU A 212 -8.50 8.06 9.51
C LEU A 212 -8.62 7.66 10.99
N PRO A 213 -7.59 7.01 11.55
CA PRO A 213 -7.49 6.79 12.98
C PRO A 213 -7.58 8.09 13.78
N GLU A 214 -8.19 8.03 14.96
CA GLU A 214 -8.39 9.18 15.83
C GLU A 214 -7.24 9.41 16.82
N SER A 215 -6.35 8.43 16.98
CA SER A 215 -5.21 8.50 17.89
C SER A 215 -3.93 7.95 17.28
N LEU A 216 -2.78 8.39 17.82
CA LEU A 216 -1.47 7.88 17.39
C LEU A 216 -1.36 6.37 17.59
N PHE A 217 -1.88 5.84 18.68
CA PHE A 217 -1.86 4.42 18.97
C PHE A 217 -2.64 3.61 17.91
N SER A 218 -3.87 4.02 17.58
CA SER A 218 -4.69 3.37 16.55
C SER A 218 -4.06 3.50 15.16
N ALA A 219 -3.41 4.63 14.86
CA ALA A 219 -2.66 4.82 13.63
C ALA A 219 -1.46 3.85 13.54
N CYS A 220 -0.64 3.77 14.59
CA CYS A 220 0.48 2.83 14.66
C CYS A 220 0.03 1.37 14.53
N GLN A 221 -1.07 1.00 15.22
CA GLN A 221 -1.64 -0.35 15.11
C GLN A 221 -2.14 -0.68 13.69
N LYS A 222 -2.82 0.28 13.03
CA LYS A 222 -3.26 0.14 11.63
C LYS A 222 -2.07 -0.08 10.71
N HIS A 223 -1.01 0.72 10.85
CA HIS A 223 0.17 0.65 9.98
C HIS A 223 1.05 -0.57 10.26
N PHE A 224 1.16 -1.01 11.52
CA PHE A 224 1.75 -2.30 11.85
C PHE A 224 1.04 -3.45 11.11
N LYS A 225 -0.29 -3.52 11.20
CA LYS A 225 -1.10 -4.54 10.48
C LYS A 225 -0.93 -4.42 8.96
N SER A 226 -0.94 -3.21 8.42
CA SER A 226 -0.70 -2.97 6.99
C SER A 226 0.69 -3.43 6.55
N GLY A 227 1.73 -3.21 7.35
CA GLY A 227 3.07 -3.75 7.10
C GLY A 227 3.09 -5.28 7.11
N TYR A 228 2.46 -5.88 8.11
CA TYR A 228 2.39 -7.33 8.28
C TYR A 228 1.72 -8.03 7.09
N TYR A 229 0.48 -7.63 6.76
CA TYR A 229 -0.27 -8.26 5.66
C TYR A 229 0.25 -7.86 4.28
N GLY A 230 0.69 -6.61 4.10
CA GLY A 230 1.27 -6.17 2.83
C GLY A 230 2.54 -6.92 2.45
N SER A 231 3.31 -7.42 3.42
CA SER A 231 4.51 -8.22 3.18
C SER A 231 4.23 -9.60 2.56
N PHE A 232 3.00 -10.12 2.66
CA PHE A 232 2.62 -11.37 2.00
C PHE A 232 2.45 -11.19 0.49
N VAL A 233 2.09 -9.99 0.07
CA VAL A 233 1.74 -9.67 -1.32
C VAL A 233 2.92 -9.10 -2.10
N THR A 234 3.74 -8.26 -1.45
CA THR A 234 4.82 -7.55 -2.13
C THR A 234 6.16 -8.25 -1.98
N GLU A 235 6.74 -8.71 -3.09
CA GLU A 235 8.11 -9.23 -3.11
C GLU A 235 9.17 -8.18 -2.74
N ASP A 236 8.84 -6.91 -2.87
CA ASP A 236 9.72 -5.79 -2.52
C ASP A 236 10.18 -5.83 -1.07
N PHE A 237 9.32 -6.25 -0.14
CA PHE A 237 9.68 -6.39 1.27
C PHE A 237 10.62 -7.58 1.54
N LYS A 238 10.41 -8.71 0.85
CA LYS A 238 11.30 -9.88 0.91
C LYS A 238 12.69 -9.50 0.42
N ASN A 239 12.74 -8.77 -0.68
CA ASN A 239 13.97 -8.29 -1.29
C ASN A 239 14.71 -7.26 -0.44
N LEU A 240 13.98 -6.36 0.22
CA LEU A 240 14.56 -5.37 1.13
C LEU A 240 15.19 -6.05 2.36
N LEU A 241 14.48 -6.99 2.98
CA LEU A 241 15.00 -7.74 4.14
C LEU A 241 16.28 -8.50 3.79
N PHE A 242 16.30 -9.18 2.64
CA PHE A 242 17.50 -9.90 2.20
C PHE A 242 18.68 -8.94 1.96
N SER A 243 18.42 -7.76 1.40
CA SER A 243 19.46 -6.73 1.21
C SER A 243 19.99 -6.20 2.53
N ILE A 244 19.10 -5.99 3.52
CA ILE A 244 19.51 -5.61 4.90
C ILE A 244 20.40 -6.68 5.52
N LEU A 245 20.03 -7.96 5.39
CA LEU A 245 20.84 -9.07 5.93
C LEU A 245 22.20 -9.16 5.27
N LEU A 246 22.30 -9.01 3.94
CA LEU A 246 23.58 -8.99 3.23
C LEU A 246 24.48 -7.85 3.71
N LEU A 247 23.89 -6.67 3.89
CA LEU A 247 24.62 -5.49 4.38
C LEU A 247 25.07 -5.65 5.83
N ALA A 248 24.22 -6.26 6.69
CA ALA A 248 24.58 -6.60 8.05
C ALA A 248 25.79 -7.57 8.09
N VAL A 249 25.79 -8.58 7.22
CA VAL A 249 26.93 -9.50 7.06
C VAL A 249 28.19 -8.75 6.66
N ILE A 250 28.13 -7.86 5.67
CA ILE A 250 29.28 -7.07 5.19
C ILE A 250 29.87 -6.20 6.32
N ILE A 251 29.03 -5.66 7.19
CA ILE A 251 29.46 -4.80 8.31
C ILE A 251 30.01 -5.61 9.49
N VAL A 252 29.34 -6.70 9.86
CA VAL A 252 29.62 -7.44 11.10
C VAL A 252 30.78 -8.43 10.94
N ILE A 253 30.81 -9.14 9.80
CA ILE A 253 31.80 -10.22 9.58
C ILE A 253 33.27 -9.77 9.73
N PRO A 254 33.71 -8.60 9.24
CA PRO A 254 35.11 -8.18 9.41
C PRO A 254 35.56 -8.07 10.87
N ARG A 255 34.61 -7.71 11.74
CA ARG A 255 34.90 -7.50 13.19
C ARG A 255 34.36 -8.63 14.07
N TRP A 256 33.86 -9.69 13.48
CA TRP A 256 33.19 -10.79 14.20
C TRP A 256 34.00 -11.31 15.37
N ASN A 257 35.27 -11.61 15.14
CA ASN A 257 36.15 -12.15 16.20
C ASN A 257 36.46 -11.14 17.31
N ILE A 258 36.43 -9.83 17.02
CA ILE A 258 36.63 -8.76 18.02
C ILE A 258 35.44 -8.72 18.99
N TYR A 259 34.25 -8.97 18.54
CA TYR A 259 33.05 -9.01 19.40
C TYR A 259 33.04 -10.23 20.34
N LEU A 260 33.81 -11.26 19.99
CA LEU A 260 33.93 -12.50 20.73
C LEU A 260 35.29 -12.61 21.43
N ASP A 261 36.07 -11.51 21.52
CA ASP A 261 37.34 -11.44 22.17
C ASP A 261 37.18 -11.68 23.68
N GLY A 262 38.11 -12.43 24.27
CA GLY A 262 38.01 -12.86 25.66
C GLY A 262 37.36 -14.23 25.89
N TRP A 263 36.98 -14.94 24.83
CA TRP A 263 36.47 -16.31 24.91
C TRP A 263 37.56 -17.31 24.47
N ASP A 264 38.24 -17.95 25.41
CA ASP A 264 39.45 -18.76 25.19
C ASP A 264 39.31 -19.93 24.22
N LEU A 265 38.14 -20.54 24.12
CA LEU A 265 37.83 -21.61 23.17
C LEU A 265 36.60 -21.23 22.32
N ASN A 266 36.74 -20.15 21.58
CA ASN A 266 35.62 -19.60 20.80
C ASN A 266 35.23 -20.53 19.63
N PRO A 267 34.13 -21.31 19.74
CA PRO A 267 33.66 -22.19 18.65
C PRO A 267 33.11 -21.41 17.44
N LEU A 268 32.87 -20.13 17.62
CA LEU A 268 32.33 -19.22 16.58
C LEU A 268 33.45 -18.39 15.93
N PHE A 269 34.72 -18.72 16.19
CA PHE A 269 35.85 -18.04 15.54
C PHE A 269 35.79 -18.21 14.00
N ILE A 270 35.85 -17.13 13.28
CA ILE A 270 35.86 -17.13 11.81
C ILE A 270 37.27 -16.77 11.32
N PRO A 271 37.96 -17.69 10.60
CA PRO A 271 39.26 -17.40 9.99
C PRO A 271 39.20 -16.25 9.01
N ASN A 272 40.27 -15.48 8.88
CA ASN A 272 40.31 -14.29 8.01
C ASN A 272 40.02 -14.63 6.53
N VAL A 273 40.50 -15.80 6.05
CA VAL A 273 40.18 -16.27 4.70
C VAL A 273 38.69 -16.46 4.52
N THR A 274 38.00 -17.09 5.47
CA THR A 274 36.55 -17.29 5.45
C THR A 274 35.80 -15.97 5.48
N LYS A 275 36.28 -14.99 6.28
CA LYS A 275 35.70 -13.63 6.30
C LYS A 275 35.77 -12.95 4.91
N ILE A 276 36.94 -13.07 4.24
CA ILE A 276 37.14 -12.51 2.90
C ILE A 276 36.18 -13.17 1.90
N VAL A 277 36.03 -14.51 1.95
CA VAL A 277 35.08 -15.22 1.10
C VAL A 277 33.64 -14.76 1.34
N PHE A 278 33.20 -14.64 2.60
CA PHE A 278 31.88 -14.11 2.94
C PHE A 278 31.67 -12.69 2.42
N LEU A 279 32.68 -11.82 2.54
CA LEU A 279 32.60 -10.44 2.04
C LEU A 279 32.49 -10.41 0.53
N ILE A 280 33.28 -11.19 -0.19
CA ILE A 280 33.24 -11.27 -1.66
C ILE A 280 31.86 -11.78 -2.11
N VAL A 281 31.41 -12.92 -1.57
CA VAL A 281 30.12 -13.52 -1.95
C VAL A 281 28.96 -12.57 -1.64
N SER A 282 28.94 -11.98 -0.44
CA SER A 282 27.85 -11.05 -0.06
C SER A 282 27.86 -9.78 -0.93
N SER A 283 29.04 -9.27 -1.27
CA SER A 283 29.18 -8.11 -2.16
C SER A 283 28.75 -8.43 -3.60
N LEU A 284 29.13 -9.59 -4.13
CA LEU A 284 28.71 -10.04 -5.46
C LEU A 284 27.21 -10.26 -5.53
N LEU A 285 26.60 -10.86 -4.50
CA LEU A 285 25.13 -11.03 -4.42
C LEU A 285 24.43 -9.67 -4.34
N LEU A 286 24.99 -8.70 -3.62
CA LEU A 286 24.43 -7.36 -3.54
C LEU A 286 24.53 -6.64 -4.90
N ILE A 287 25.70 -6.72 -5.56
CA ILE A 287 25.91 -6.15 -6.90
C ILE A 287 24.98 -6.80 -7.90
N TRP A 288 24.87 -8.13 -7.92
CA TRP A 288 23.94 -8.86 -8.79
C TRP A 288 22.50 -8.42 -8.60
N ARG A 289 22.06 -8.21 -7.35
CA ARG A 289 20.74 -7.69 -7.05
C ARG A 289 20.54 -6.24 -7.52
N LEU A 290 21.56 -5.41 -7.38
CA LEU A 290 21.52 -4.04 -7.91
C LEU A 290 21.39 -4.04 -9.43
N ILE A 291 22.15 -4.88 -10.14
CA ILE A 291 22.06 -5.05 -11.59
C ILE A 291 20.67 -5.58 -11.99
N TYR A 292 20.15 -6.58 -11.27
CA TYR A 292 18.82 -7.13 -11.51
C TYR A 292 17.71 -6.08 -11.29
N ALA A 293 17.86 -5.21 -10.31
CA ALA A 293 16.94 -4.09 -10.06
C ALA A 293 17.04 -2.98 -11.11
N LEU A 294 18.19 -2.86 -11.79
CA LEU A 294 18.43 -1.90 -12.88
C LEU A 294 17.85 -2.36 -14.23
N THR A 295 17.61 -3.68 -14.41
CA THR A 295 17.03 -4.18 -15.64
C THR A 295 15.55 -3.77 -15.72
N PRO A 296 15.12 -3.06 -16.78
CA PRO A 296 13.74 -2.61 -16.91
C PRO A 296 12.83 -3.82 -17.10
N ARG A 297 12.27 -4.32 -16.03
CA ARG A 297 11.14 -5.22 -15.99
C ARG A 297 9.96 -4.46 -15.41
N VAL A 298 8.78 -4.78 -15.85
CA VAL A 298 7.44 -4.28 -15.58
C VAL A 298 7.11 -3.82 -14.11
N LEU A 299 8.09 -3.79 -13.22
CA LEU A 299 7.96 -3.39 -11.81
C LEU A 299 8.31 -1.90 -11.61
N PRO A 300 7.52 -1.18 -10.82
CA PRO A 300 7.75 0.24 -10.61
C PRO A 300 9.11 0.51 -9.93
N ASN A 301 9.75 1.59 -10.35
CA ASN A 301 11.07 2.13 -9.96
C ASN A 301 11.34 2.27 -8.44
N ASN A 302 10.36 2.01 -7.59
CA ASN A 302 10.43 2.26 -6.13
C ASN A 302 11.41 1.34 -5.39
N PHE A 303 11.59 0.10 -5.85
CA PHE A 303 12.49 -0.86 -5.22
C PHE A 303 13.96 -0.48 -5.42
N PHE A 304 14.36 -0.16 -6.65
CA PHE A 304 15.72 0.27 -6.97
C PHE A 304 16.11 1.51 -6.14
N VAL A 305 15.25 2.53 -6.15
CA VAL A 305 15.46 3.77 -5.38
C VAL A 305 15.61 3.47 -3.88
N SER A 306 14.81 2.58 -3.32
CA SER A 306 14.89 2.19 -1.90
C SER A 306 16.16 1.42 -1.57
N THR A 307 16.58 0.51 -2.46
CA THR A 307 17.83 -0.28 -2.27
C THR A 307 19.07 0.62 -2.37
N VAL A 308 19.10 1.54 -3.33
CA VAL A 308 20.20 2.51 -3.47
C VAL A 308 20.27 3.43 -2.25
N LYS A 309 19.15 3.99 -1.80
CA LYS A 309 19.09 4.84 -0.60
C LYS A 309 19.60 4.10 0.63
N LEU A 310 19.19 2.85 0.83
CA LEU A 310 19.64 2.03 1.95
C LEU A 310 21.15 1.73 1.86
N SER A 311 21.65 1.38 0.68
CA SER A 311 23.07 1.13 0.46
C SER A 311 23.92 2.37 0.74
N VAL A 312 23.50 3.52 0.24
CA VAL A 312 24.18 4.82 0.50
C VAL A 312 24.16 5.12 2.01
N LEU A 313 23.02 4.94 2.68
CA LEU A 313 22.90 5.18 4.12
C LEU A 313 23.87 4.31 4.91
N ILE A 314 23.97 3.03 4.58
CA ILE A 314 24.83 2.10 5.29
C ILE A 314 26.31 2.38 5.01
N MET A 315 26.67 2.65 3.76
CA MET A 315 28.05 3.01 3.39
C MET A 315 28.49 4.30 4.08
N THR A 316 27.67 5.33 4.10
CA THR A 316 27.97 6.59 4.80
C THR A 316 28.04 6.41 6.30
N THR A 317 27.17 5.60 6.90
CA THR A 317 27.20 5.28 8.33
C THR A 317 28.50 4.54 8.69
N TRP A 318 28.89 3.53 7.89
CA TRP A 318 30.14 2.82 8.08
C TRP A 318 31.36 3.74 7.93
N PHE A 319 31.38 4.60 6.92
CA PHE A 319 32.48 5.53 6.69
C PHE A 319 32.61 6.54 7.83
N VAL A 320 31.50 7.14 8.29
CA VAL A 320 31.50 8.09 9.42
C VAL A 320 31.92 7.39 10.72
N TYR A 321 31.44 6.17 10.97
CA TYR A 321 31.83 5.40 12.16
C TYR A 321 33.33 5.13 12.19
N ASN A 322 33.95 4.90 11.05
CA ASN A 322 35.39 4.66 10.94
C ASN A 322 36.20 5.92 10.66
N TRP A 323 35.59 7.11 10.57
CA TRP A 323 36.24 8.35 10.13
C TRP A 323 37.52 8.65 10.86
N ASN A 324 37.48 8.81 12.19
CA ASN A 324 38.63 9.16 12.99
C ASN A 324 39.72 8.06 12.94
N ARG A 325 39.32 6.80 12.89
CA ARG A 325 40.23 5.67 12.79
C ARG A 325 40.97 5.64 11.43
N LEU A 326 40.22 5.86 10.34
CA LEU A 326 40.84 5.86 9.01
C LEU A 326 41.82 7.01 8.83
N TRP A 327 41.41 8.22 9.18
CA TRP A 327 42.20 9.40 8.89
C TRP A 327 43.29 9.64 9.93
N VAL A 328 43.06 9.46 11.21
CA VAL A 328 44.01 9.72 12.29
C VAL A 328 44.98 8.55 12.48
N GLU A 329 44.44 7.33 12.62
CA GLU A 329 45.29 6.16 12.93
C GLU A 329 46.05 5.64 11.70
N LYS A 330 45.39 5.59 10.50
CA LYS A 330 46.04 5.06 9.28
C LYS A 330 46.84 6.08 8.50
N PHE A 331 46.35 7.33 8.41
CA PHE A 331 46.93 8.36 7.55
C PHE A 331 47.66 9.46 8.35
N ALA A 332 47.69 9.39 9.68
CA ALA A 332 48.28 10.37 10.59
C ALA A 332 47.82 11.82 10.36
N LEU A 333 46.59 11.99 9.85
CA LEU A 333 45.96 13.28 9.55
C LEU A 333 45.13 13.77 10.74
N ALA A 334 45.81 14.15 11.86
CA ALA A 334 45.12 14.62 13.08
C ALA A 334 44.23 15.87 12.87
N VAL A 335 44.52 16.67 11.83
CA VAL A 335 43.72 17.87 11.48
C VAL A 335 42.29 17.53 11.11
N ILE A 336 42.02 16.29 10.67
CA ILE A 336 40.69 15.85 10.22
C ILE A 336 39.93 15.12 11.34
N TYR A 337 40.49 15.08 12.55
CA TYR A 337 39.81 14.50 13.71
C TYR A 337 38.56 15.31 14.08
N ILE A 338 37.41 14.66 14.11
CA ILE A 338 36.14 15.28 14.52
C ILE A 338 35.65 14.58 15.78
N PRO A 339 35.67 15.29 16.94
CA PRO A 339 35.14 14.71 18.17
C PRO A 339 33.65 14.39 18.05
N HIS A 340 33.26 13.24 18.56
CA HIS A 340 31.86 12.79 18.54
C HIS A 340 31.18 12.73 17.15
N ILE A 341 31.95 12.58 16.07
CA ILE A 341 31.46 12.57 14.69
C ILE A 341 30.25 11.64 14.48
N THR A 342 30.25 10.45 15.12
CA THR A 342 29.14 9.51 15.03
C THR A 342 27.86 10.06 15.65
N LYS A 343 27.96 10.77 16.79
CA LYS A 343 26.81 11.39 17.47
C LYS A 343 26.24 12.53 16.62
N ILE A 344 27.12 13.36 16.05
CA ILE A 344 26.75 14.46 15.15
C ILE A 344 26.04 13.90 13.90
N TYR A 345 26.61 12.87 13.30
CA TYR A 345 26.03 12.23 12.11
C TYR A 345 24.64 11.63 12.40
N VAL A 346 24.47 10.91 13.50
CA VAL A 346 23.17 10.36 13.90
C VAL A 346 22.15 11.48 14.14
N GLY A 347 22.57 12.56 14.80
CA GLY A 347 21.72 13.74 15.00
C GLY A 347 21.28 14.38 13.68
N LEU A 348 22.21 14.55 12.72
CA LEU A 348 21.90 15.07 11.38
C LEU A 348 20.99 14.14 10.58
N LEU A 349 21.18 12.81 10.68
CA LEU A 349 20.30 11.83 10.04
C LEU A 349 18.88 11.93 10.60
N ILE A 350 18.72 11.89 11.92
CA ILE A 350 17.40 12.02 12.55
C ILE A 350 16.76 13.34 12.16
N GLY A 351 17.51 14.46 12.23
CA GLY A 351 17.03 15.77 11.84
C GLY A 351 16.60 15.84 10.37
N SER A 352 17.38 15.26 9.46
CA SER A 352 17.05 15.25 8.03
C SER A 352 15.82 14.40 7.72
N VAL A 353 15.66 13.25 8.36
CA VAL A 353 14.45 12.42 8.24
C VAL A 353 13.23 13.18 8.79
N PHE A 354 13.42 13.88 9.89
CA PHE A 354 12.37 14.66 10.52
C PHE A 354 11.90 15.83 9.62
N ILE A 355 12.85 16.59 9.06
CA ILE A 355 12.56 17.68 8.10
C ILE A 355 11.90 17.11 6.83
N TYR A 356 12.41 16.01 6.31
CA TYR A 356 11.81 15.36 5.15
C TYR A 356 10.35 14.96 5.42
N ARG A 357 10.07 14.36 6.57
CA ARG A 357 8.72 13.90 6.94
C ARG A 357 7.79 15.04 7.32
N GLY A 358 8.29 16.08 7.96
CA GLY A 358 7.50 17.21 8.44
C GLY A 358 7.26 18.31 7.41
N ILE A 359 8.19 18.50 6.47
CA ILE A 359 8.15 19.60 5.51
C ILE A 359 8.15 19.10 4.07
N ILE A 360 9.22 18.40 3.64
CA ILE A 360 9.46 18.12 2.22
C ILE A 360 8.36 17.22 1.65
N LYS A 361 8.07 16.10 2.31
CA LYS A 361 7.06 15.15 1.84
C LYS A 361 5.64 15.72 1.83
N PRO A 362 5.17 16.44 2.87
CA PRO A 362 3.89 17.14 2.82
C PRO A 362 3.77 18.14 1.67
N MET A 363 4.82 18.93 1.42
CA MET A 363 4.84 19.87 0.28
C MET A 363 4.81 19.15 -1.07
N MET A 364 5.52 18.05 -1.22
CA MET A 364 5.44 17.18 -2.41
C MET A 364 4.03 16.61 -2.62
N ASN A 365 3.25 16.45 -1.56
CA ASN A 365 1.86 15.99 -1.56
C ASN A 365 0.86 17.17 -1.57
N ASN A 366 1.26 18.31 -2.11
CA ASN A 366 0.45 19.51 -2.31
C ASN A 366 -0.07 20.19 -1.01
N THR A 367 0.57 19.96 0.14
CA THR A 367 0.27 20.72 1.35
C THR A 367 0.98 22.09 1.29
N VAL A 368 0.25 23.15 1.55
CA VAL A 368 0.79 24.53 1.50
C VAL A 368 1.74 24.78 2.67
N SER A 369 2.85 25.48 2.42
CA SER A 369 3.85 25.78 3.43
C SER A 369 3.30 26.57 4.63
N GLU A 370 2.32 27.45 4.40
CA GLU A 370 1.65 28.25 5.41
C GLU A 370 0.90 27.40 6.44
N GLU A 371 0.37 26.26 6.03
CA GLU A 371 -0.28 25.31 6.93
C GLU A 371 0.72 24.56 7.83
N LEU A 372 1.97 24.39 7.37
CA LEU A 372 3.02 23.68 8.10
C LEU A 372 3.77 24.58 9.09
N LEU A 373 3.94 25.84 8.78
CA LEU A 373 4.68 26.79 9.61
C LEU A 373 3.76 27.50 10.61
N PRO A 374 4.25 27.93 11.78
CA PRO A 374 5.63 27.74 12.27
C PRO A 374 5.87 26.38 12.94
N MET A 375 4.85 25.69 13.48
CA MET A 375 5.05 24.53 14.37
C MET A 375 4.40 23.22 13.88
N ASN A 376 3.43 23.26 12.96
CA ASN A 376 2.70 22.07 12.55
C ASN A 376 3.60 21.03 11.90
N TRP A 377 4.64 21.44 11.15
CA TRP A 377 5.62 20.54 10.54
C TRP A 377 6.27 19.60 11.57
N PHE A 378 6.47 20.08 12.79
CA PHE A 378 7.05 19.28 13.86
C PHE A 378 6.13 18.11 14.25
N PHE A 379 4.85 18.38 14.47
CA PHE A 379 3.86 17.34 14.79
C PHE A 379 3.61 16.41 13.62
N VAL A 380 3.56 16.93 12.39
CA VAL A 380 3.48 16.11 11.16
C VAL A 380 4.68 15.18 11.05
N GLY A 381 5.90 15.68 11.29
CA GLY A 381 7.13 14.91 11.31
C GLY A 381 7.11 13.81 12.37
N MET A 382 6.68 14.13 13.59
CA MET A 382 6.53 13.17 14.70
C MET A 382 5.55 12.04 14.36
N VAL A 383 4.36 12.39 13.89
CA VAL A 383 3.32 11.40 13.52
C VAL A 383 3.82 10.54 12.37
N GLY A 384 4.42 11.14 11.33
CA GLY A 384 4.97 10.41 10.20
C GLY A 384 6.06 9.42 10.60
N LEU A 385 7.00 9.85 11.46
CA LEU A 385 8.07 8.99 11.95
C LEU A 385 7.56 7.86 12.84
N ALA A 386 6.62 8.15 13.75
CA ALA A 386 6.02 7.14 14.61
C ALA A 386 5.30 6.03 13.81
N VAL A 387 4.57 6.41 12.77
CA VAL A 387 3.91 5.47 11.86
C VAL A 387 4.92 4.61 11.08
N ASP A 388 6.01 5.21 10.60
CA ASP A 388 7.07 4.46 9.90
C ASP A 388 7.75 3.45 10.82
N ILE A 389 8.09 3.87 12.06
CA ILE A 389 8.67 2.99 13.08
C ILE A 389 7.70 1.85 13.41
N ALA A 390 6.42 2.13 13.57
CA ALA A 390 5.42 1.11 13.86
C ALA A 390 5.23 0.10 12.71
N LYS A 391 5.45 0.52 11.46
CA LYS A 391 5.32 -0.33 10.27
C LYS A 391 6.46 -1.36 10.16
N ILE A 392 7.68 -1.00 10.58
CA ILE A 392 8.87 -1.85 10.42
C ILE A 392 8.71 -3.24 11.06
N PRO A 393 8.37 -3.39 12.37
CA PRO A 393 8.20 -4.71 12.96
C PRO A 393 7.06 -5.49 12.30
N GLY A 394 5.98 -4.81 11.85
CA GLY A 394 4.92 -5.46 11.08
C GLY A 394 5.45 -6.14 9.82
N ILE A 395 6.28 -5.44 9.04
CA ILE A 395 6.93 -5.99 7.85
C ILE A 395 7.82 -7.18 8.19
N LEU A 396 8.66 -7.06 9.21
CA LEU A 396 9.59 -8.12 9.63
C LEU A 396 8.83 -9.40 10.04
N PHE A 397 7.84 -9.27 10.90
CA PHE A 397 7.01 -10.42 11.32
C PHE A 397 6.21 -11.01 10.17
N GLY A 398 5.69 -10.18 9.27
CA GLY A 398 4.93 -10.65 8.11
C GLY A 398 5.80 -11.43 7.11
N VAL A 399 7.03 -10.98 6.84
CA VAL A 399 7.97 -11.74 5.99
C VAL A 399 8.31 -13.10 6.59
N ILE A 400 8.56 -13.16 7.90
CA ILE A 400 8.84 -14.42 8.61
C ILE A 400 7.62 -15.36 8.54
N ALA A 401 6.43 -14.85 8.89
CA ALA A 401 5.19 -15.62 8.87
C ALA A 401 4.83 -16.12 7.46
N GLY A 402 5.06 -15.29 6.43
CA GLY A 402 4.87 -15.68 5.03
C GLY A 402 5.73 -16.86 4.62
N ARG A 403 7.02 -16.87 5.03
CA ARG A 403 7.93 -17.99 4.76
C ARG A 403 7.51 -19.27 5.47
N VAL A 404 7.06 -19.18 6.73
CA VAL A 404 6.55 -20.33 7.46
C VAL A 404 5.31 -20.91 6.77
N LYS A 405 4.41 -20.06 6.29
CA LYS A 405 3.20 -20.49 5.56
C LYS A 405 3.54 -21.16 4.22
N GLU A 406 4.51 -20.63 3.46
CA GLU A 406 5.01 -21.24 2.22
C GLU A 406 5.61 -22.63 2.48
N LEU A 407 6.46 -22.76 3.50
CA LEU A 407 7.06 -24.03 3.90
C LEU A 407 6.02 -25.06 4.35
N SER A 408 5.02 -24.66 5.14
CA SER A 408 3.96 -25.56 5.57
C SER A 408 3.11 -26.06 4.39
N ARG A 409 2.78 -25.19 3.43
CA ARG A 409 2.05 -25.59 2.20
C ARG A 409 2.87 -26.57 1.34
N SER A 410 4.16 -26.34 1.17
CA SER A 410 5.04 -27.25 0.42
C SER A 410 5.17 -28.64 1.08
N LEU A 411 5.24 -28.67 2.41
CA LEU A 411 5.28 -29.94 3.18
C LEU A 411 3.96 -30.71 3.08
N THR A 412 2.82 -30.03 3.09
CA THR A 412 1.50 -30.65 2.94
C THR A 412 1.31 -31.25 1.53
N VAL A 413 1.82 -30.56 0.49
CA VAL A 413 1.81 -31.09 -0.89
C VAL A 413 2.67 -32.35 -0.99
N VAL A 414 3.86 -32.35 -0.39
CA VAL A 414 4.78 -33.53 -0.41
C VAL A 414 4.20 -34.70 0.37
N SER A 415 3.45 -34.46 1.47
CA SER A 415 2.80 -35.53 2.24
C SER A 415 1.64 -36.20 1.47
N ASN A 416 0.94 -35.44 0.62
CA ASN A 416 -0.15 -35.97 -0.22
C ASN A 416 0.35 -36.75 -1.46
N TRP A 417 1.65 -36.72 -1.75
CA TRP A 417 2.27 -37.52 -2.84
C TRP A 417 2.81 -38.88 -2.35
N LYS A 418 2.64 -39.21 -1.06
CA LYS A 418 3.10 -40.45 -0.43
C LYS A 418 1.97 -41.45 -0.07
N ILE A 419 0.79 -41.31 -0.69
CA ILE A 419 -0.30 -42.29 -0.58
C ILE A 419 -0.61 -42.87 -1.95
#